data_47a366be5f77dadcab0dc9b7f3f6606c
#
_entry.id   47a366be5f77dadcab0dc9b7f3f6606c
#
_cell.length_a   1.000
_cell.length_b   1.000
_cell.length_c   1.000
_cell.angle_alpha   90.00
_cell.angle_beta   90.00
_cell.angle_gamma   90.00
#
_symmetry.space_group_name_H-M   'P 1'
#
loop_
_entity.id
_entity.type
_entity.pdbx_description
1 polymer ?
#
loop_
_entity_poly.entity_id
_entity_poly.type
_entity_poly.pdbx_seq_one_letter_code
_entity_poly.pdbx_strand_id
1 'polypeptide(L)'
;MLQAYISSDARDEAVRKREIHAMLLSALDRAATAGVELVTGGFELTQISKANYQELPFFTAGRVDTSQVTLMVKVKLAGSATAAEQRLTAFIKSVPGSGRGAMDKTGQLTLTIVNPDQYRDAIVKLVAENARHHAAAFGADYAVNISGIDGQVSWSQVSNTEVFLYLPYRYTIVPK
;
A
#
# COMPACT_ATOMS: atom_id res chain seq x y z
N MET A 1 0.56 -3.09 5.10
CA MET A 1 -0.74 -3.50 4.56
C MET A 1 -0.72 -4.98 4.22
N LEU A 2 -1.89 -5.60 4.28
CA LEU A 2 -2.10 -6.98 3.83
C LEU A 2 -3.33 -7.01 2.93
N GLN A 3 -3.23 -7.60 1.77
CA GLN A 3 -4.36 -7.75 0.87
C GLN A 3 -5.31 -8.81 1.39
N ALA A 4 -6.60 -8.55 1.28
CA ALA A 4 -7.66 -9.46 1.65
C ALA A 4 -8.79 -9.41 0.61
N TYR A 5 -9.62 -10.42 0.62
CA TYR A 5 -10.86 -10.43 -0.14
C TYR A 5 -12.00 -10.92 0.73
N ILE A 6 -13.19 -10.43 0.41
CA ILE A 6 -14.44 -10.96 0.95
C ILE A 6 -15.17 -11.59 -0.22
N SER A 7 -15.52 -12.86 -0.09
CA SER A 7 -16.21 -13.63 -1.14
C SER A 7 -17.47 -14.30 -0.60
N SER A 8 -18.40 -14.60 -1.51
CA SER A 8 -19.56 -15.46 -1.25
C SER A 8 -19.81 -16.35 -2.45
N ASP A 9 -20.18 -17.61 -2.21
CA ASP A 9 -20.61 -18.60 -3.19
C ASP A 9 -22.09 -18.99 -3.05
N ALA A 10 -22.91 -18.11 -2.50
CA ALA A 10 -24.37 -18.29 -2.52
C ALA A 10 -24.86 -18.36 -3.97
N ARG A 11 -25.84 -19.22 -4.24
CA ARG A 11 -26.34 -19.46 -5.62
C ARG A 11 -26.89 -18.20 -6.29
N ASP A 12 -27.62 -17.40 -5.54
CA ASP A 12 -28.22 -16.15 -6.01
C ASP A 12 -27.24 -14.99 -5.93
N GLU A 13 -27.07 -14.21 -7.00
CA GLU A 13 -26.15 -13.10 -7.08
C GLU A 13 -26.49 -11.96 -6.10
N ALA A 14 -27.78 -11.66 -5.93
CA ALA A 14 -28.22 -10.61 -5.01
C ALA A 14 -27.93 -11.02 -3.55
N VAL A 15 -28.03 -12.32 -3.26
CA VAL A 15 -27.64 -12.87 -1.96
C VAL A 15 -26.12 -12.72 -1.74
N ARG A 16 -25.30 -13.07 -2.73
CA ARG A 16 -23.83 -12.89 -2.64
C ARG A 16 -23.44 -11.44 -2.34
N LYS A 17 -24.02 -10.50 -3.09
CA LYS A 17 -23.75 -9.06 -2.88
C LYS A 17 -24.16 -8.60 -1.48
N ARG A 18 -25.33 -9.02 -1.01
CA ARG A 18 -25.81 -8.67 0.33
C ARG A 18 -24.91 -9.24 1.43
N GLU A 19 -24.47 -10.48 1.31
CA GLU A 19 -23.56 -11.12 2.27
C GLU A 19 -22.21 -10.41 2.31
N ILE A 20 -21.61 -10.08 1.15
CA ILE A 20 -20.35 -9.34 1.06
C ILE A 20 -20.50 -7.95 1.66
N HIS A 21 -21.57 -7.22 1.35
CA HIS A 21 -21.83 -5.90 1.93
C HIS A 21 -22.02 -5.95 3.46
N ALA A 22 -22.70 -6.97 3.97
CA ALA A 22 -22.86 -7.16 5.42
C ALA A 22 -21.51 -7.40 6.11
N MET A 23 -20.65 -8.19 5.48
CA MET A 23 -19.29 -8.43 5.98
C MET A 23 -18.41 -7.17 5.90
N LEU A 24 -18.51 -6.38 4.82
CA LEU A 24 -17.80 -5.10 4.71
C LEU A 24 -18.19 -4.15 5.84
N LEU A 25 -19.47 -4.01 6.14
CA LEU A 25 -19.96 -3.19 7.24
C LEU A 25 -19.43 -3.70 8.58
N SER A 26 -19.49 -5.01 8.83
CA SER A 26 -18.93 -5.61 10.04
C SER A 26 -17.42 -5.40 10.15
N ALA A 27 -16.68 -5.51 9.04
CA ALA A 27 -15.26 -5.24 9.00
C ALA A 27 -14.94 -3.76 9.31
N LEU A 28 -15.73 -2.82 8.78
CA LEU A 28 -15.59 -1.39 9.06
C LEU A 28 -15.84 -1.05 10.54
N ASP A 29 -16.88 -1.63 11.15
CA ASP A 29 -17.18 -1.43 12.57
C ASP A 29 -16.05 -1.95 13.47
N ARG A 30 -15.47 -3.09 13.12
CA ARG A 30 -14.35 -3.68 13.86
C ARG A 30 -13.04 -2.93 13.62
N ALA A 31 -12.81 -2.44 12.42
CA ALA A 31 -11.60 -1.70 12.07
C ALA A 31 -11.43 -0.45 12.93
N ALA A 32 -12.52 0.28 13.20
CA ALA A 32 -12.52 1.46 14.04
C ALA A 32 -12.00 1.19 15.46
N THR A 33 -12.33 0.04 16.05
CA THR A 33 -11.89 -0.35 17.39
C THR A 33 -10.52 -1.03 17.41
N ALA A 34 -10.13 -1.68 16.32
CA ALA A 34 -8.87 -2.41 16.22
C ALA A 34 -7.67 -1.51 15.82
N GLY A 35 -7.89 -0.23 15.52
CA GLY A 35 -6.87 0.66 15.00
C GLY A 35 -6.34 0.21 13.62
N VAL A 36 -7.24 -0.30 12.79
CA VAL A 36 -7.00 -0.81 11.44
C VAL A 36 -7.77 0.05 10.45
N GLU A 37 -7.19 0.30 9.28
CA GLU A 37 -7.84 0.98 8.17
C GLU A 37 -8.13 -0.02 7.06
N LEU A 38 -9.31 0.07 6.45
CA LEU A 38 -9.64 -0.63 5.22
C LEU A 38 -9.48 0.33 4.05
N VAL A 39 -8.69 -0.06 3.05
CA VAL A 39 -8.41 0.79 1.89
C VAL A 39 -8.53 0.00 0.60
N THR A 40 -8.79 0.70 -0.49
CA THR A 40 -8.81 0.15 -1.85
C THR A 40 -7.97 1.03 -2.77
N GLY A 41 -7.64 0.54 -3.95
CA GLY A 41 -6.85 1.23 -4.95
C GLY A 41 -5.51 0.53 -5.22
N GLY A 42 -4.83 0.97 -6.27
CA GLY A 42 -3.53 0.43 -6.69
C GLY A 42 -2.40 1.43 -6.47
N PHE A 43 -2.43 2.53 -7.20
CA PHE A 43 -1.43 3.59 -7.11
C PHE A 43 -1.74 4.58 -5.98
N GLU A 44 -2.98 5.01 -5.91
CA GLU A 44 -3.50 5.80 -4.79
C GLU A 44 -4.45 4.96 -3.95
N LEU A 45 -4.36 5.10 -2.64
CA LEU A 45 -5.18 4.38 -1.69
C LEU A 45 -6.34 5.25 -1.24
N THR A 46 -7.56 4.77 -1.48
CA THR A 46 -8.79 5.38 -1.00
C THR A 46 -9.29 4.62 0.23
N GLN A 47 -9.61 5.35 1.29
CA GLN A 47 -10.19 4.76 2.48
C GLN A 47 -11.61 4.25 2.21
N ILE A 48 -11.87 3.00 2.59
CA ILE A 48 -13.21 2.43 2.57
C ILE A 48 -13.95 2.88 3.83
N SER A 49 -15.17 3.34 3.66
CA SER A 49 -16.03 3.86 4.70
C SER A 49 -17.47 3.39 4.51
N LYS A 50 -18.34 3.69 5.47
CA LYS A 50 -19.78 3.44 5.34
C LYS A 50 -20.44 4.25 4.21
N ALA A 51 -19.78 5.30 3.72
CA ALA A 51 -20.30 6.11 2.61
C ALA A 51 -20.00 5.53 1.23
N ASN A 52 -18.92 4.75 1.07
CA ASN A 52 -18.44 4.29 -0.25
C ASN A 52 -18.22 2.77 -0.37
N TYR A 53 -18.46 1.97 0.67
CA TYR A 53 -18.22 0.52 0.61
C TYR A 53 -19.02 -0.21 -0.49
N GLN A 54 -20.14 0.35 -0.91
CA GLN A 54 -20.99 -0.21 -1.97
C GLN A 54 -20.43 0.04 -3.38
N GLU A 55 -19.48 0.96 -3.52
CA GLU A 55 -18.84 1.31 -4.79
C GLU A 55 -17.69 0.35 -5.14
N LEU A 56 -17.32 -0.55 -4.21
CA LEU A 56 -16.25 -1.52 -4.46
C LEU A 56 -16.64 -2.44 -5.62
N PRO A 57 -15.72 -2.64 -6.60
CA PRO A 57 -16.00 -3.50 -7.73
C PRO A 57 -16.08 -4.97 -7.31
N PHE A 58 -17.07 -5.66 -7.86
CA PHE A 58 -17.23 -7.10 -7.70
C PHE A 58 -16.51 -7.84 -8.82
N PHE A 59 -15.80 -8.90 -8.45
CA PHE A 59 -15.10 -9.78 -9.37
C PHE A 59 -15.63 -11.21 -9.25
N THR A 60 -15.52 -11.98 -10.30
CA THR A 60 -15.76 -13.43 -10.26
C THR A 60 -14.51 -14.12 -9.68
N ALA A 61 -14.68 -14.96 -8.68
CA ALA A 61 -13.58 -15.65 -8.02
C ALA A 61 -13.53 -17.13 -8.42
N GLY A 62 -12.79 -17.44 -9.48
CA GLY A 62 -12.49 -18.82 -9.90
C GLY A 62 -13.67 -19.63 -10.43
N ARG A 63 -14.90 -19.39 -9.94
CA ARG A 63 -16.14 -20.03 -10.35
C ARG A 63 -17.18 -18.97 -10.69
N VAL A 64 -18.01 -19.25 -11.68
CA VAL A 64 -19.05 -18.31 -12.17
C VAL A 64 -20.09 -17.94 -11.09
N ASP A 65 -20.30 -18.83 -10.13
CA ASP A 65 -21.24 -18.66 -9.02
C ASP A 65 -20.58 -18.08 -7.75
N THR A 66 -19.38 -17.50 -7.86
CA THR A 66 -18.67 -16.86 -6.75
C THR A 66 -18.43 -15.39 -7.07
N SER A 67 -18.80 -14.52 -6.13
CA SER A 67 -18.47 -13.09 -6.20
C SER A 67 -17.49 -12.71 -5.09
N GLN A 68 -16.58 -11.80 -5.39
CA GLN A 68 -15.65 -11.26 -4.39
C GLN A 68 -15.41 -9.77 -4.57
N VAL A 69 -15.04 -9.10 -3.49
CA VAL A 69 -14.42 -7.78 -3.47
C VAL A 69 -13.03 -7.90 -2.88
N THR A 70 -12.08 -7.13 -3.42
CA THR A 70 -10.70 -7.08 -2.91
C THR A 70 -10.46 -5.76 -2.20
N LEU A 71 -9.77 -5.82 -1.09
CA LEU A 71 -9.39 -4.65 -0.29
C LEU A 71 -8.03 -4.88 0.37
N MET A 72 -7.47 -3.82 0.93
CA MET A 72 -6.26 -3.90 1.74
C MET A 72 -6.58 -3.51 3.19
N VAL A 73 -6.04 -4.30 4.10
CA VAL A 73 -6.10 -4.04 5.53
C VAL A 73 -4.79 -3.39 5.94
N LYS A 74 -4.85 -2.17 6.47
CA LYS A 74 -3.69 -1.33 6.76
C LYS A 74 -3.62 -1.03 8.25
N VAL A 75 -2.40 -1.02 8.79
CA VAL A 75 -2.12 -0.62 10.16
C VAL A 75 -0.86 0.24 10.19
N LYS A 76 -0.80 1.22 11.08
CA LYS A 76 0.44 1.94 11.33
C LYS A 76 1.50 0.97 11.89
N LEU A 77 2.66 0.92 11.25
CA LEU A 77 3.76 0.10 11.73
C LEU A 77 4.26 0.64 13.08
N ALA A 78 4.11 -0.18 14.10
CA ALA A 78 4.67 0.05 15.43
C ALA A 78 5.34 -1.25 15.87
N GLY A 79 6.65 -1.22 16.04
CA GLY A 79 7.46 -2.42 16.28
C GLY A 79 7.80 -3.18 15.00
N SER A 80 7.77 -4.51 15.03
CA SER A 80 8.22 -5.33 13.91
C SER A 80 7.15 -5.53 12.83
N ALA A 81 7.59 -5.77 11.60
CA ALA A 81 6.72 -6.15 10.49
C ALA A 81 5.93 -7.45 10.79
N THR A 82 6.56 -8.41 11.47
CA THR A 82 5.92 -9.67 11.89
C THR A 82 4.74 -9.41 12.84
N ALA A 83 4.92 -8.52 13.82
CA ALA A 83 3.84 -8.16 14.75
C ALA A 83 2.69 -7.46 14.01
N ALA A 84 3.00 -6.59 13.04
CA ALA A 84 2.00 -5.94 12.21
C ALA A 84 1.23 -6.97 11.36
N GLU A 85 1.92 -7.94 10.75
CA GLU A 85 1.27 -9.01 9.98
C GLU A 85 0.36 -9.87 10.84
N GLN A 86 0.80 -10.22 12.06
CA GLN A 86 -0.02 -10.98 13.00
C GLN A 86 -1.30 -10.21 13.36
N ARG A 87 -1.21 -8.90 13.65
CA ARG A 87 -2.36 -8.04 13.93
C ARG A 87 -3.33 -8.00 12.76
N LEU A 88 -2.83 -7.79 11.54
CA LEU A 88 -3.64 -7.75 10.33
C LEU A 88 -4.33 -9.10 10.07
N THR A 89 -3.61 -10.20 10.23
CA THR A 89 -4.15 -11.55 10.08
C THR A 89 -5.21 -11.86 11.13
N ALA A 90 -4.96 -11.48 12.39
CA ALA A 90 -5.94 -11.65 13.47
C ALA A 90 -7.20 -10.82 13.21
N PHE A 91 -7.05 -9.59 12.72
CA PHE A 91 -8.19 -8.75 12.33
C PHE A 91 -9.02 -9.43 11.24
N ILE A 92 -8.40 -9.87 10.14
CA ILE A 92 -9.10 -10.54 9.03
C ILE A 92 -9.91 -11.74 9.54
N LYS A 93 -9.30 -12.59 10.36
CA LYS A 93 -9.96 -13.76 10.97
C LYS A 93 -11.08 -13.39 11.96
N SER A 94 -11.05 -12.20 12.52
CA SER A 94 -12.05 -11.75 13.49
C SER A 94 -13.35 -11.29 12.84
N VAL A 95 -13.35 -11.00 11.54
CA VAL A 95 -14.56 -10.56 10.81
C VAL A 95 -15.51 -11.74 10.69
N PRO A 96 -16.73 -11.66 11.25
CA PRO A 96 -17.66 -12.77 11.20
C PRO A 96 -18.17 -12.98 9.77
N GLY A 97 -18.29 -14.23 9.38
CA GLY A 97 -18.96 -14.61 8.13
C GLY A 97 -20.44 -14.20 8.13
N SER A 98 -20.99 -13.98 6.96
CA SER A 98 -22.42 -13.72 6.72
C SER A 98 -22.92 -14.72 5.69
N GLY A 99 -23.84 -15.60 6.07
CA GLY A 99 -24.33 -16.67 5.21
C GLY A 99 -23.19 -17.56 4.71
N ARG A 100 -22.92 -17.52 3.41
CA ARG A 100 -21.79 -18.22 2.77
C ARG A 100 -20.57 -17.32 2.52
N GLY A 101 -20.61 -16.11 3.04
CA GLY A 101 -19.52 -15.15 2.92
C GLY A 101 -18.35 -15.49 3.86
N ALA A 102 -17.14 -15.27 3.36
CA ALA A 102 -15.89 -15.41 4.11
C ALA A 102 -14.92 -14.28 3.76
N MET A 103 -14.07 -13.92 4.73
CA MET A 103 -12.96 -12.99 4.52
C MET A 103 -11.63 -13.71 4.71
N ASP A 104 -10.77 -13.64 3.70
CA ASP A 104 -9.48 -14.30 3.72
C ASP A 104 -8.37 -13.36 3.28
N LYS A 105 -7.17 -13.61 3.77
CA LYS A 105 -5.97 -12.91 3.33
C LYS A 105 -5.46 -13.46 2.00
N THR A 106 -4.85 -12.58 1.20
CA THR A 106 -4.11 -12.98 0.00
C THR A 106 -2.81 -12.17 -0.10
N GLY A 107 -1.83 -12.72 -0.79
CA GLY A 107 -0.54 -12.08 -0.97
C GLY A 107 0.32 -11.99 0.29
N GLN A 108 1.32 -11.13 0.21
CA GLN A 108 2.32 -10.90 1.26
C GLN A 108 2.13 -9.54 1.91
N LEU A 109 2.76 -9.35 3.07
CA LEU A 109 2.81 -8.05 3.73
C LEU A 109 3.49 -7.02 2.83
N THR A 110 2.82 -5.89 2.61
CA THR A 110 3.34 -4.76 1.85
C THR A 110 3.53 -3.56 2.77
N LEU A 111 4.69 -2.92 2.70
CA LEU A 111 4.94 -1.66 3.38
C LEU A 111 4.50 -0.50 2.49
N THR A 112 4.07 0.59 3.12
CA THR A 112 3.84 1.88 2.46
C THR A 112 4.47 2.98 3.30
N ILE A 113 4.86 4.06 2.66
CA ILE A 113 5.39 5.24 3.33
C ILE A 113 4.30 6.31 3.34
N VAL A 114 4.06 6.87 4.51
CA VAL A 114 3.20 8.04 4.66
C VAL A 114 4.05 9.27 4.43
N ASN A 115 3.61 10.14 3.50
CA ASN A 115 4.31 11.38 3.14
C ASN A 115 5.81 11.15 2.84
N PRO A 116 6.16 10.50 1.71
CA PRO A 116 7.56 10.24 1.35
C PRO A 116 8.39 11.52 1.18
N ASP A 117 7.76 12.67 0.88
CA ASP A 117 8.44 13.95 0.74
C ASP A 117 9.12 14.45 2.02
N GLN A 118 8.73 13.97 3.19
CA GLN A 118 9.45 14.28 4.43
C GLN A 118 10.93 13.86 4.42
N TYR A 119 11.30 12.96 3.51
CA TYR A 119 12.68 12.47 3.35
C TYR A 119 13.43 13.18 2.21
N ARG A 120 12.80 14.14 1.51
CA ARG A 120 13.37 14.82 0.34
C ARG A 120 14.73 15.43 0.61
N ASP A 121 14.86 16.23 1.67
CA ASP A 121 16.11 16.92 1.98
C ASP A 121 17.27 15.96 2.22
N ALA A 122 17.01 14.85 2.91
CA ALA A 122 18.02 13.82 3.13
C ALA A 122 18.45 13.16 1.81
N ILE A 123 17.51 12.87 0.92
CA ILE A 123 17.80 12.29 -0.40
C ILE A 123 18.58 13.29 -1.27
N VAL A 124 18.15 14.56 -1.32
CA VAL A 124 18.82 15.62 -2.10
C VAL A 124 20.26 15.81 -1.62
N LYS A 125 20.50 15.75 -0.30
CA LYS A 125 21.86 15.80 0.25
C LYS A 125 22.72 14.66 -0.27
N LEU A 126 22.23 13.42 -0.25
CA LEU A 126 22.96 12.26 -0.79
C LEU A 126 23.21 12.39 -2.30
N VAL A 127 22.23 12.87 -3.06
CA VAL A 127 22.38 13.14 -4.50
C VAL A 127 23.49 14.16 -4.75
N ALA A 128 23.50 15.27 -3.99
CA ALA A 128 24.52 16.32 -4.13
C ALA A 128 25.92 15.82 -3.74
N GLU A 129 26.05 15.01 -2.72
CA GLU A 129 27.32 14.39 -2.31
C GLU A 129 27.83 13.44 -3.38
N ASN A 130 26.97 12.56 -3.89
CA ASN A 130 27.31 11.61 -4.95
C ASN A 130 27.74 12.33 -6.23
N ALA A 131 26.98 13.33 -6.68
CA ALA A 131 27.28 14.08 -7.90
C ALA A 131 28.63 14.84 -7.78
N ARG A 132 28.93 15.44 -6.62
CA ARG A 132 30.26 16.08 -6.36
C ARG A 132 31.38 15.06 -6.38
N HIS A 133 31.18 13.91 -5.77
CA HIS A 133 32.18 12.82 -5.78
C HIS A 133 32.53 12.42 -7.21
N HIS A 134 31.54 12.24 -8.07
CA HIS A 134 31.78 11.93 -9.47
C HIS A 134 32.44 13.07 -10.24
N ALA A 135 32.03 14.33 -10.04
CA ALA A 135 32.65 15.48 -10.68
C ALA A 135 34.14 15.65 -10.30
N ALA A 136 34.51 15.35 -9.05
CA ALA A 136 35.87 15.45 -8.58
C ALA A 136 36.86 14.52 -9.32
N ALA A 137 36.38 13.41 -9.90
CA ALA A 137 37.19 12.50 -10.70
C ALA A 137 37.68 13.13 -12.03
N PHE A 138 37.03 14.22 -12.49
CA PHE A 138 37.38 14.95 -13.73
C PHE A 138 38.31 16.15 -13.47
N GLY A 139 38.55 16.49 -12.19
CA GLY A 139 39.42 17.57 -11.77
C GLY A 139 38.68 18.79 -11.24
N ALA A 140 39.46 19.77 -10.71
CA ALA A 140 38.93 20.96 -10.03
C ALA A 140 38.19 21.94 -10.95
N ASP A 141 38.42 21.87 -12.25
CA ASP A 141 37.86 22.77 -13.29
C ASP A 141 36.48 22.33 -13.77
N TYR A 142 35.92 21.28 -13.15
CA TYR A 142 34.61 20.76 -13.50
C TYR A 142 33.58 21.03 -12.40
N ALA A 143 32.36 21.26 -12.83
CA ALA A 143 31.17 21.42 -12.00
C ALA A 143 30.13 20.37 -12.38
N VAL A 144 29.08 20.25 -11.56
CA VAL A 144 27.95 19.37 -11.84
C VAL A 144 26.67 20.18 -11.96
N ASN A 145 25.91 19.89 -13.01
CA ASN A 145 24.53 20.39 -13.17
C ASN A 145 23.57 19.22 -12.91
N ILE A 146 22.63 19.41 -11.98
CA ILE A 146 21.68 18.38 -11.55
C ILE A 146 20.27 18.82 -11.96
N SER A 147 19.48 17.89 -12.48
CA SER A 147 18.08 18.11 -12.85
C SER A 147 17.19 16.95 -12.35
N GLY A 148 15.89 17.23 -12.13
CA GLY A 148 14.90 16.24 -11.70
C GLY A 148 14.77 16.08 -10.18
N ILE A 149 15.55 16.82 -9.37
CA ILE A 149 15.46 16.76 -7.88
C ILE A 149 14.18 17.39 -7.33
N ASP A 150 13.45 18.11 -8.15
CA ASP A 150 12.12 18.69 -7.90
C ASP A 150 10.97 17.69 -8.11
N GLY A 151 11.26 16.52 -8.72
CA GLY A 151 10.30 15.46 -8.95
C GLY A 151 9.75 14.85 -7.65
N GLN A 152 8.74 14.01 -7.75
CA GLN A 152 8.13 13.31 -6.62
C GLN A 152 9.11 12.29 -6.02
N VAL A 153 9.19 12.23 -4.67
CA VAL A 153 9.92 11.16 -3.98
C VAL A 153 9.22 9.83 -4.23
N SER A 154 9.94 8.92 -4.86
CA SER A 154 9.48 7.57 -5.16
C SER A 154 10.04 6.59 -4.14
N TRP A 155 9.41 5.43 -4.03
CA TRP A 155 9.87 4.37 -3.15
C TRP A 155 9.62 2.99 -3.75
N SER A 156 10.40 2.03 -3.31
CA SER A 156 10.28 0.62 -3.67
C SER A 156 10.50 -0.25 -2.45
N GLN A 157 9.72 -1.30 -2.30
CA GLN A 157 9.92 -2.27 -1.24
C GLN A 157 11.04 -3.24 -1.63
N VAL A 158 12.05 -3.35 -0.78
CA VAL A 158 13.22 -4.22 -1.00
C VAL A 158 13.04 -5.56 -0.27
N SER A 159 12.45 -5.51 0.91
CA SER A 159 12.17 -6.69 1.72
C SER A 159 10.88 -6.49 2.54
N ASN A 160 10.50 -7.47 3.35
CA ASN A 160 9.35 -7.35 4.25
C ASN A 160 9.52 -6.25 5.33
N THR A 161 10.73 -5.72 5.51
CA THR A 161 11.06 -4.75 6.57
C THR A 161 11.73 -3.49 6.03
N GLU A 162 12.05 -3.44 4.73
CA GLU A 162 12.81 -2.36 4.15
C GLU A 162 12.13 -1.76 2.93
N VAL A 163 12.19 -0.46 2.83
CA VAL A 163 11.81 0.32 1.66
C VAL A 163 12.99 1.20 1.25
N PHE A 164 13.19 1.32 -0.04
CA PHE A 164 14.18 2.19 -0.66
C PHE A 164 13.47 3.43 -1.20
N LEU A 165 13.90 4.62 -0.74
CA LEU A 165 13.39 5.89 -1.24
C LEU A 165 14.40 6.50 -2.20
N TYR A 166 13.90 7.12 -3.27
CA TYR A 166 14.75 7.74 -4.26
C TYR A 166 14.03 8.89 -4.99
N LEU A 167 14.86 9.79 -5.55
CA LEU A 167 14.45 10.77 -6.54
C LEU A 167 15.07 10.38 -7.87
N PRO A 168 14.28 10.20 -8.94
CA PRO A 168 14.84 10.07 -10.29
C PRO A 168 15.53 11.39 -10.66
N TYR A 169 16.84 11.37 -10.84
CA TYR A 169 17.61 12.56 -11.20
C TYR A 169 18.60 12.25 -12.31
N ARG A 170 19.04 13.31 -12.98
CA ARG A 170 20.13 13.27 -13.95
C ARG A 170 21.18 14.30 -13.56
N TYR A 171 22.43 14.03 -13.87
CA TYR A 171 23.47 15.03 -13.74
C TYR A 171 24.39 15.02 -14.97
N THR A 172 24.96 16.18 -15.24
CA THR A 172 25.95 16.38 -16.29
C THR A 172 27.16 17.07 -15.69
N ILE A 173 28.35 16.55 -16.00
CA ILE A 173 29.62 17.17 -15.61
C ILE A 173 29.98 18.17 -16.71
N VAL A 174 30.18 19.42 -16.30
CA VAL A 174 30.47 20.54 -17.20
C VAL A 174 31.71 21.29 -16.74
N PRO A 175 32.50 21.90 -17.65
CA PRO A 175 33.56 22.83 -17.27
C PRO A 175 32.96 24.00 -16.48
N LYS A 176 33.76 24.53 -15.54
CA LYS A 176 33.38 25.75 -14.77
C LYS A 176 33.52 27.01 -15.61
#